data_7f9869f03a06f0dce2e9b1fa8c823693
#
_entry.id   7f9869f03a06f0dce2e9b1fa8c823693
#
_cell.length_a   1.000
_cell.length_b   1.000
_cell.length_c   1.000
_cell.angle_alpha   90.00
_cell.angle_beta   90.00
_cell.angle_gamma   90.00
#
_symmetry.space_group_name_H-M   'P 1'
#
loop_
_entity.id
_entity.type
_entity.pdbx_description
1 polymer ?
#
loop_
_entity_poly.entity_id
_entity_poly.type
_entity_poly.pdbx_seq_one_letter_code
_entity_poly.pdbx_strand_id
1 'polypeptide(L)'
;YIRRQRQMCIRDRFGALFFLLVFIAALGSAVALLEPVVGALKQYFRMRRFTAVVVAGAVVWLLGIGVALSFGSGDASGPLAGLNLFGTLDRLTTVILLPLSALILSLFVGWRMRPELLRFQLDRESGVFFSLWYFLLRYIVPPAIVLVYVWSVAFA
;
A
#
# COMPACT_ATOMS: atom_id res chain seq x y z
N TYR A 1 -18.67 -30.76 31.26
CA TYR A 1 -19.32 -30.22 30.04
C TYR A 1 -19.43 -28.69 30.08
N ILE A 2 -19.77 -28.07 31.19
CA ILE A 2 -20.03 -26.64 31.36
C ILE A 2 -18.76 -25.75 31.22
N ARG A 3 -17.60 -26.24 31.60
CA ARG A 3 -16.32 -25.48 31.48
C ARG A 3 -15.88 -25.28 30.02
N ARG A 4 -16.13 -26.20 29.13
CA ARG A 4 -15.77 -26.05 27.69
C ARG A 4 -16.65 -25.01 26.96
N GLN A 5 -17.92 -24.89 27.32
CA GLN A 5 -18.81 -23.89 26.73
C GLN A 5 -18.45 -22.46 27.11
N ARG A 6 -18.02 -22.19 28.36
CA ARG A 6 -17.59 -20.85 28.77
C ARG A 6 -16.30 -20.40 28.08
N GLN A 7 -15.36 -21.30 27.81
CA GLN A 7 -14.14 -20.95 27.07
C GLN A 7 -14.40 -20.67 25.59
N MET A 8 -15.38 -21.31 24.96
CA MET A 8 -15.80 -20.98 23.59
C MET A 8 -16.37 -19.57 23.49
N CYS A 9 -17.30 -19.20 24.36
CA CYS A 9 -17.93 -17.87 24.31
C CYS A 9 -16.94 -16.70 24.54
N ILE A 10 -15.94 -16.87 25.39
CA ILE A 10 -14.91 -15.86 25.64
C ILE A 10 -14.02 -15.72 24.40
N ARG A 11 -13.58 -16.82 23.82
CA ARG A 11 -12.73 -16.83 22.61
C ARG A 11 -13.44 -16.23 21.41
N ASP A 12 -14.72 -16.48 21.24
CA ASP A 12 -15.53 -15.93 20.15
C ASP A 12 -15.72 -14.42 20.29
N ARG A 13 -15.93 -13.91 21.50
CA ARG A 13 -16.02 -12.47 21.76
C ARG A 13 -14.70 -11.75 21.53
N PHE A 14 -13.59 -12.30 21.97
CA PHE A 14 -12.27 -11.75 21.70
C PHE A 14 -11.92 -11.83 20.21
N GLY A 15 -12.28 -12.92 19.53
CA GLY A 15 -12.15 -13.06 18.10
C GLY A 15 -12.95 -11.99 17.34
N ALA A 16 -14.23 -11.79 17.69
CA ALA A 16 -15.05 -10.77 17.08
C ALA A 16 -14.52 -9.35 17.27
N LEU A 17 -14.07 -9.02 18.48
CA LEU A 17 -13.43 -7.71 18.76
C LEU A 17 -12.14 -7.54 17.98
N PHE A 18 -11.32 -8.57 17.88
CA PHE A 18 -10.08 -8.54 17.11
C PHE A 18 -10.37 -8.27 15.62
N PHE A 19 -11.30 -9.02 15.02
CA PHE A 19 -11.67 -8.82 13.62
C PHE A 19 -12.31 -7.44 13.39
N LEU A 20 -13.10 -6.93 14.32
CA LEU A 20 -13.66 -5.58 14.24
C LEU A 20 -12.56 -4.52 14.26
N LEU A 21 -11.56 -4.64 15.13
CA LEU A 21 -10.42 -3.73 15.19
C LEU A 21 -9.60 -3.78 13.91
N VAL A 22 -9.31 -4.98 13.40
CA VAL A 22 -8.60 -5.17 12.13
C VAL A 22 -9.39 -4.53 10.97
N PHE A 23 -10.70 -4.71 10.94
CA PHE A 23 -11.57 -4.11 9.92
C PHE A 23 -11.53 -2.57 9.97
N ILE A 24 -11.64 -1.97 11.15
CA ILE A 24 -11.56 -0.51 11.30
C ILE A 24 -10.18 0.01 10.88
N ALA A 25 -9.11 -0.67 11.27
CA ALA A 25 -7.75 -0.31 10.88
C ALA A 25 -7.55 -0.43 9.36
N ALA A 26 -8.06 -1.49 8.75
CA ALA A 26 -8.01 -1.69 7.30
C ALA A 26 -8.78 -0.62 6.54
N LEU A 27 -9.96 -0.21 7.03
CA LEU A 27 -10.74 0.90 6.44
C LEU A 27 -9.96 2.21 6.46
N GLY A 28 -9.33 2.55 7.61
CA GLY A 28 -8.52 3.77 7.71
C GLY A 28 -7.36 3.79 6.71
N SER A 29 -6.66 2.65 6.59
CA SER A 29 -5.58 2.48 5.62
C SER A 29 -6.07 2.57 4.17
N ALA A 30 -7.20 1.92 3.86
CA ALA A 30 -7.79 1.95 2.52
C ALA A 30 -8.18 3.38 2.09
N VAL A 31 -8.78 4.16 2.98
CA VAL A 31 -9.12 5.57 2.72
C VAL A 31 -7.86 6.39 2.46
N ALA A 32 -6.81 6.22 3.28
CA ALA A 32 -5.56 6.94 3.11
C ALA A 32 -4.86 6.62 1.77
N LEU A 33 -4.93 5.38 1.31
CA LEU A 33 -4.38 4.96 0.01
C LEU A 33 -5.24 5.42 -1.18
N LEU A 34 -6.55 5.55 -1.01
CA LEU A 34 -7.46 6.01 -2.05
C LEU A 34 -7.34 7.54 -2.29
N GLU A 35 -7.05 8.32 -1.27
CA GLU A 35 -7.03 9.79 -1.35
C GLU A 35 -6.07 10.32 -2.43
N PRO A 36 -4.79 9.87 -2.54
CA PRO A 36 -3.90 10.30 -3.63
C PRO A 36 -4.41 9.89 -5.00
N VAL A 37 -5.02 8.70 -5.14
CA VAL A 37 -5.58 8.22 -6.41
C VAL A 37 -6.76 9.10 -6.84
N VAL A 38 -7.67 9.39 -5.93
CA VAL A 38 -8.82 10.29 -6.17
C VAL A 38 -8.33 11.70 -6.50
N GLY A 39 -7.29 12.18 -5.82
CA GLY A 39 -6.65 13.47 -6.09
C GLY A 39 -6.09 13.54 -7.52
N ALA A 40 -5.37 12.52 -7.94
CA ALA A 40 -4.81 12.40 -9.28
C ALA A 40 -5.91 12.32 -10.36
N LEU A 41 -6.95 11.49 -10.17
CA LEU A 41 -8.09 11.40 -11.08
C LEU A 41 -8.79 12.74 -11.24
N LYS A 42 -9.02 13.44 -10.14
CA LYS A 42 -9.65 14.77 -10.16
C LYS A 42 -8.83 15.78 -10.95
N GLN A 43 -7.51 15.79 -10.79
CA GLN A 43 -6.63 16.73 -11.50
C GLN A 43 -6.51 16.39 -12.99
N TYR A 44 -6.31 15.11 -13.31
CA TYR A 44 -6.03 14.67 -14.68
C TYR A 44 -7.28 14.70 -15.56
N PHE A 45 -8.42 14.20 -15.06
CA PHE A 45 -9.67 14.11 -15.82
C PHE A 45 -10.65 15.26 -15.54
N ARG A 46 -10.29 16.24 -14.72
CA ARG A 46 -11.17 17.36 -14.30
C ARG A 46 -12.55 16.90 -13.80
N MET A 47 -12.61 15.74 -13.20
CA MET A 47 -13.85 15.15 -12.68
C MET A 47 -14.26 15.76 -11.33
N ARG A 48 -15.55 15.66 -11.01
CA ARG A 48 -16.04 15.98 -9.66
C ARG A 48 -15.49 14.95 -8.67
N ARG A 49 -15.19 15.39 -7.42
CA ARG A 49 -14.65 14.51 -6.37
C ARG A 49 -15.47 13.25 -6.19
N PHE A 50 -16.80 13.37 -6.18
CA PHE A 50 -17.70 12.24 -6.03
C PHE A 50 -17.53 11.20 -7.15
N THR A 51 -17.47 11.64 -8.39
CA THR A 51 -17.26 10.74 -9.55
C THR A 51 -15.90 10.04 -9.47
N ALA A 52 -14.84 10.75 -9.09
CA ALA A 52 -13.51 10.18 -8.93
C ALA A 52 -13.47 9.09 -7.84
N VAL A 53 -14.16 9.32 -6.71
CA VAL A 53 -14.26 8.34 -5.62
C VAL A 53 -15.04 7.09 -6.07
N VAL A 54 -16.17 7.28 -6.77
CA VAL A 54 -16.98 6.16 -7.27
C VAL A 54 -16.20 5.33 -8.29
N VAL A 55 -15.51 5.96 -9.22
CA VAL A 55 -14.70 5.26 -10.23
C VAL A 55 -13.55 4.50 -9.58
N ALA A 56 -12.78 5.14 -8.71
CA ALA A 56 -11.68 4.48 -8.00
C ALA A 56 -12.19 3.33 -7.13
N GLY A 57 -13.26 3.54 -6.38
CA GLY A 57 -13.90 2.52 -5.56
C GLY A 57 -14.43 1.34 -6.37
N ALA A 58 -15.07 1.61 -7.52
CA ALA A 58 -15.55 0.55 -8.41
C ALA A 58 -14.41 -0.31 -8.98
N VAL A 59 -13.31 0.30 -9.39
CA VAL A 59 -12.13 -0.43 -9.88
C VAL A 59 -11.54 -1.32 -8.77
N VAL A 60 -11.35 -0.79 -7.57
CA VAL A 60 -10.85 -1.56 -6.41
C VAL A 60 -11.80 -2.69 -6.05
N TRP A 61 -13.11 -2.44 -6.08
CA TRP A 61 -14.13 -3.44 -5.79
C TRP A 61 -14.13 -4.58 -6.82
N LEU A 62 -14.06 -4.27 -8.11
CA LEU A 62 -13.97 -5.28 -9.18
C LEU A 62 -12.70 -6.14 -9.06
N LEU A 63 -11.55 -5.50 -8.78
CA LEU A 63 -10.30 -6.22 -8.51
C LEU A 63 -10.42 -7.12 -7.28
N GLY A 64 -11.07 -6.62 -6.21
CA GLY A 64 -11.33 -7.39 -4.99
C GLY A 64 -12.20 -8.63 -5.23
N ILE A 65 -13.25 -8.52 -6.06
CA ILE A 65 -14.06 -9.68 -6.48
C ILE A 65 -13.21 -10.68 -7.26
N GLY A 66 -12.39 -10.22 -8.21
CA GLY A 66 -11.49 -11.08 -8.97
C GLY A 66 -10.55 -11.88 -8.06
N VAL A 67 -9.97 -11.21 -7.07
CA VAL A 67 -9.11 -11.84 -6.06
C VAL A 67 -9.90 -12.84 -5.20
N ALA A 68 -11.09 -12.48 -4.73
CA ALA A 68 -11.93 -13.35 -3.90
C ALA A 68 -12.35 -14.63 -4.66
N LEU A 69 -12.69 -14.50 -5.94
CA LEU A 69 -13.02 -15.64 -6.80
C LEU A 69 -11.81 -16.53 -7.06
N SER A 70 -10.59 -15.96 -7.13
CA SER A 70 -9.36 -16.73 -7.25
C SER A 70 -9.05 -17.58 -6.01
N PHE A 71 -9.45 -17.14 -4.82
CA PHE A 71 -9.33 -17.96 -3.59
C PHE A 71 -10.37 -19.07 -3.48
N GLY A 72 -11.59 -18.83 -4.00
CA GLY A 72 -12.70 -19.79 -3.91
C GLY A 72 -12.57 -21.00 -4.86
N SER A 73 -11.70 -20.93 -5.86
CA SER A 73 -11.52 -21.97 -6.87
C SER A 73 -10.43 -23.00 -6.50
N GLY A 74 -10.36 -23.40 -5.22
CA GLY A 74 -9.54 -24.53 -4.77
C GLY A 74 -9.87 -25.85 -5.49
N ASP A 75 -11.04 -25.96 -6.11
CA ASP A 75 -11.41 -27.00 -7.08
C ASP A 75 -11.36 -26.41 -8.50
N ALA A 76 -10.67 -27.11 -9.39
CA ALA A 76 -10.30 -26.74 -10.76
C ALA A 76 -11.46 -26.46 -11.74
N SER A 77 -12.57 -25.89 -11.30
CA SER A 77 -13.79 -25.69 -12.10
C SER A 77 -14.22 -24.24 -12.32
N GLY A 78 -13.49 -23.25 -11.81
CA GLY A 78 -13.83 -21.84 -12.00
C GLY A 78 -13.16 -21.24 -13.25
N PRO A 79 -13.73 -20.17 -13.83
CA PRO A 79 -13.17 -19.51 -15.03
C PRO A 79 -11.76 -18.92 -14.82
N LEU A 80 -11.28 -18.83 -13.58
CA LEU A 80 -9.95 -18.33 -13.19
C LEU A 80 -9.14 -19.42 -12.45
N ALA A 81 -9.54 -20.68 -12.56
CA ALA A 81 -8.84 -21.82 -11.97
C ALA A 81 -7.43 -21.92 -12.57
N GLY A 82 -6.41 -21.80 -11.73
CA GLY A 82 -5.00 -21.81 -12.13
C GLY A 82 -4.30 -20.45 -12.16
N LEU A 83 -5.01 -19.33 -12.09
CA LEU A 83 -4.40 -18.01 -11.93
C LEU A 83 -4.35 -17.65 -10.45
N ASN A 84 -3.18 -17.74 -9.83
CA ASN A 84 -2.92 -17.18 -8.50
C ASN A 84 -2.93 -15.64 -8.56
N LEU A 85 -4.14 -15.08 -8.81
CA LEU A 85 -4.31 -13.64 -9.02
C LEU A 85 -3.81 -12.83 -7.81
N PHE A 86 -4.11 -13.32 -6.62
CA PHE A 86 -3.63 -12.71 -5.38
C PHE A 86 -2.09 -12.75 -5.31
N GLY A 87 -1.49 -13.92 -5.48
CA GLY A 87 -0.03 -14.06 -5.40
C GLY A 87 0.69 -13.27 -6.50
N THR A 88 0.10 -13.18 -7.69
CA THR A 88 0.65 -12.38 -8.79
C THR A 88 0.56 -10.88 -8.50
N LEU A 89 -0.59 -10.40 -8.01
CA LEU A 89 -0.77 -8.99 -7.62
C LEU A 89 0.11 -8.61 -6.43
N ASP A 90 0.19 -9.49 -5.42
CA ASP A 90 1.03 -9.29 -4.24
C ASP A 90 2.51 -9.21 -4.64
N ARG A 91 2.98 -10.14 -5.46
CA ARG A 91 4.35 -10.14 -5.97
C ARG A 91 4.65 -8.93 -6.85
N LEU A 92 3.73 -8.54 -7.72
CA LEU A 92 3.86 -7.35 -8.57
C LEU A 92 3.98 -6.08 -7.70
N THR A 93 3.14 -5.98 -6.69
CA THR A 93 3.09 -4.81 -5.81
C THR A 93 4.32 -4.74 -4.91
N THR A 94 4.66 -5.83 -4.23
CA THR A 94 5.76 -5.84 -3.24
C THR A 94 7.14 -5.88 -3.87
N VAL A 95 7.34 -6.65 -4.93
CA VAL A 95 8.66 -6.83 -5.55
C VAL A 95 8.97 -5.74 -6.58
N ILE A 96 7.97 -5.26 -7.31
CA ILE A 96 8.21 -4.34 -8.44
C ILE A 96 7.73 -2.91 -8.11
N LEU A 97 6.42 -2.74 -7.83
CA LEU A 97 5.85 -1.39 -7.71
C LEU A 97 6.38 -0.63 -6.49
N LEU A 98 6.54 -1.29 -5.36
CA LEU A 98 6.93 -0.66 -4.10
C LEU A 98 8.38 -0.15 -4.16
N PRO A 99 9.41 -0.94 -4.55
CA PRO A 99 10.76 -0.43 -4.72
C PRO A 99 10.86 0.61 -5.84
N LEU A 100 10.14 0.42 -6.94
CA LEU A 100 10.16 1.36 -8.06
C LEU A 100 9.58 2.72 -7.67
N SER A 101 8.46 2.75 -6.96
CA SER A 101 7.85 4.00 -6.47
C SER A 101 8.76 4.72 -5.46
N ALA A 102 9.38 3.96 -4.55
CA ALA A 102 10.34 4.52 -3.58
C ALA A 102 11.57 5.11 -4.29
N LEU A 103 12.07 4.45 -5.32
CA LEU A 103 13.20 4.93 -6.12
C LEU A 103 12.84 6.21 -6.89
N ILE A 104 11.70 6.23 -7.56
CA ILE A 104 11.21 7.42 -8.28
C ILE A 104 11.04 8.61 -7.32
N LEU A 105 10.40 8.38 -6.15
CA LEU A 105 10.22 9.43 -5.15
C LEU A 105 11.56 9.94 -4.61
N SER A 106 12.50 9.04 -4.30
CA SER A 106 13.82 9.41 -3.81
C SER A 106 14.61 10.24 -4.84
N LEU A 107 14.60 9.83 -6.10
CA LEU A 107 15.24 10.58 -7.18
C LEU A 107 14.55 11.94 -7.40
N PHE A 108 13.22 11.97 -7.40
CA PHE A 108 12.47 13.21 -7.58
C PHE A 108 12.75 14.23 -6.47
N VAL A 109 12.68 13.80 -5.21
CA VAL A 109 12.93 14.67 -4.06
C VAL A 109 14.40 15.08 -3.97
N GLY A 110 15.33 14.15 -4.20
CA GLY A 110 16.77 14.41 -4.08
C GLY A 110 17.36 15.26 -5.21
N TRP A 111 16.80 15.18 -6.43
CA TRP A 111 17.41 15.78 -7.61
C TRP A 111 16.56 16.86 -8.29
N ARG A 112 15.21 16.76 -8.19
CA ARG A 112 14.29 17.66 -8.87
C ARG A 112 13.70 18.74 -7.98
N MET A 113 13.48 18.45 -6.70
CA MET A 113 12.94 19.44 -5.78
C MET A 113 14.02 20.41 -5.31
N ARG A 114 13.63 21.68 -5.24
CA ARG A 114 14.51 22.73 -4.66
C ARG A 114 14.59 22.53 -3.15
N PRO A 115 15.80 22.54 -2.56
CA PRO A 115 15.97 22.34 -1.12
C PRO A 115 15.29 23.43 -0.27
N GLU A 116 15.05 24.60 -0.86
CA GLU A 116 14.34 25.72 -0.21
C GLU A 116 12.88 25.39 0.11
N LEU A 117 12.19 24.70 -0.80
CA LEU A 117 10.80 24.25 -0.59
C LEU A 117 10.72 23.17 0.50
N LEU A 118 11.70 22.30 0.55
CA LEU A 118 11.77 21.26 1.58
C LEU A 118 12.08 21.89 2.95
N ARG A 119 12.94 22.89 3.01
CA ARG A 119 13.22 23.63 4.25
C ARG A 119 12.02 24.36 4.78
N PHE A 120 11.22 24.97 3.91
CA PHE A 120 10.01 25.69 4.31
C PHE A 120 8.95 24.75 4.94
N GLN A 121 8.88 23.51 4.47
CA GLN A 121 7.99 22.50 5.02
C GLN A 121 8.51 21.90 6.35
N LEU A 122 9.82 21.87 6.53
CA LEU A 122 10.53 21.31 7.70
C LEU A 122 11.05 22.39 8.66
N ASP A 123 10.44 23.57 8.69
CA ASP A 123 10.87 24.81 9.36
C ASP A 123 11.20 24.71 10.87
N ARG A 124 11.14 23.51 11.45
CA ARG A 124 11.38 23.23 12.87
C ARG A 124 12.70 22.51 13.16
N GLU A 125 13.45 22.10 12.13
CA GLU A 125 14.65 21.29 12.30
C GLU A 125 15.95 22.07 12.14
N SER A 126 16.94 21.78 12.99
CA SER A 126 18.27 22.38 12.91
C SER A 126 18.90 22.16 11.53
N GLY A 127 19.53 23.18 10.96
CA GLY A 127 20.10 23.14 9.62
C GLY A 127 21.11 22.00 9.37
N VAL A 128 21.72 21.48 10.41
CA VAL A 128 22.66 20.32 10.35
C VAL A 128 21.88 19.01 10.11
N PHE A 129 20.76 18.82 10.82
CA PHE A 129 19.92 17.64 10.65
C PHE A 129 19.29 17.58 9.26
N PHE A 130 18.82 18.70 8.75
CA PHE A 130 18.31 18.80 7.39
C PHE A 130 19.38 18.46 6.34
N SER A 131 20.60 18.98 6.49
CA SER A 131 21.69 18.71 5.56
C SER A 131 22.07 17.23 5.53
N LEU A 132 22.14 16.60 6.69
CA LEU A 132 22.41 15.16 6.82
C LEU A 132 21.28 14.33 6.16
N TRP A 133 20.02 14.64 6.49
CA TRP A 133 18.86 13.97 5.92
C TRP A 133 18.80 14.10 4.39
N TYR A 134 19.03 15.30 3.86
CA TYR A 134 19.04 15.54 2.42
C TYR A 134 20.20 14.81 1.71
N PHE A 135 21.37 14.76 2.34
CA PHE A 135 22.51 14.00 1.83
C PHE A 135 22.22 12.49 1.79
N LEU A 136 21.66 11.93 2.87
CA LEU A 136 21.24 10.53 2.89
C LEU A 136 20.24 10.22 1.78
N LEU A 137 19.20 11.04 1.65
CA LEU A 137 18.11 10.86 0.69
C LEU A 137 18.59 10.96 -0.76
N ARG A 138 19.60 11.79 -1.01
CA ARG A 138 20.15 12.01 -2.37
C ARG A 138 21.15 10.95 -2.80
N TYR A 139 22.03 10.51 -1.89
CA TYR A 139 23.18 9.68 -2.25
C TYR A 139 23.11 8.25 -1.72
N ILE A 140 22.50 8.01 -0.56
CA ILE A 140 22.50 6.70 0.09
C ILE A 140 21.22 5.93 -0.21
N VAL A 141 20.08 6.61 -0.20
CA VAL A 141 18.77 5.95 -0.39
C VAL A 141 18.60 5.33 -1.79
N PRO A 142 18.91 5.99 -2.92
CA PRO A 142 18.75 5.38 -4.24
C PRO A 142 19.57 4.10 -4.43
N PRO A 143 20.89 4.06 -4.15
CA PRO A 143 21.66 2.82 -4.31
C PRO A 143 21.23 1.74 -3.32
N ALA A 144 20.81 2.10 -2.11
CA ALA A 144 20.28 1.14 -1.14
C ALA A 144 18.98 0.47 -1.66
N ILE A 145 18.06 1.23 -2.24
CA ILE A 145 16.84 0.69 -2.85
C ILE A 145 17.17 -0.23 -4.01
N VAL A 146 18.09 0.17 -4.90
CA VAL A 146 18.54 -0.66 -6.03
C VAL A 146 19.14 -1.97 -5.55
N LEU A 147 19.98 -1.92 -4.52
CA LEU A 147 20.61 -3.10 -3.94
C LEU A 147 19.56 -4.07 -3.37
N VAL A 148 18.61 -3.56 -2.58
CA VAL A 148 17.52 -4.37 -2.04
C VAL A 148 16.64 -4.93 -3.16
N TYR A 149 16.37 -4.15 -4.20
CA TYR A 149 15.59 -4.62 -5.35
C TYR A 149 16.29 -5.75 -6.11
N VAL A 150 17.57 -5.59 -6.41
CA VAL A 150 18.40 -6.63 -7.08
C VAL A 150 18.46 -7.90 -6.22
N TRP A 151 18.67 -7.75 -4.91
CA TRP A 151 18.64 -8.88 -3.98
C TRP A 151 17.29 -9.59 -3.98
N SER A 152 16.20 -8.84 -3.90
CA SER A 152 14.84 -9.39 -3.92
C SER A 152 14.52 -10.16 -5.20
N VAL A 153 14.97 -9.66 -6.35
CA VAL A 153 14.75 -10.33 -7.65
C VAL A 153 15.69 -11.54 -7.83
N ALA A 154 16.91 -11.47 -7.31
CA ALA A 154 17.90 -12.56 -7.45
C ALA A 154 17.57 -13.77 -6.55
N PHE A 155 16.91 -13.57 -5.41
CA PHE A 155 16.59 -14.59 -4.43
C PHE A 155 15.09 -14.92 -4.28
N ALA A 156 14.21 -14.31 -5.08
CA ALA A 156 12.79 -14.61 -5.17
C ALA A 156 12.50 -15.61 -6.30
#